data_e024651e71a2ff5ed61f78e8432c10f5
#
_entry.id   e024651e71a2ff5ed61f78e8432c10f5
#
_cell.length_a   1.000
_cell.length_b   1.000
_cell.length_c   1.000
_cell.angle_alpha   90.00
_cell.angle_beta   90.00
_cell.angle_gamma   90.00
#
_symmetry.space_group_name_H-M   'P 1'
#
loop_
_entity.id
_entity.type
_entity.pdbx_description
1 polymer ?
#
loop_
_entity_poly.entity_id
_entity_poly.type
_entity_poly.pdbx_seq_one_letter_code
_entity_poly.pdbx_strand_id
1 'polypeptide(L)'
;MRSKWLALKDRTEGSTVHILTMGPQRAADIIRDAMFRGADGGYLLTGREFAGSDTLATSYALSCALKMIAPDIIFAGRQAIDGDTAQVGPQVAEKLGLPQVTYAEEITEIKADSLVIKRRLNCGMETVETPVPVVVTVNASAPECRPRNAKRVMTCKFALAKSEIAAAPESPAA
;
A
#
# COMPACT_ATOMS: atom_id res chain seq x y z
N MET A 1 2.61 6.47 8.20
CA MET A 1 2.11 5.16 7.72
C MET A 1 3.06 4.41 6.79
N ARG A 2 4.01 5.06 6.09
CA ARG A 2 4.81 4.51 4.98
C ARG A 2 6.16 3.86 5.35
N SER A 3 6.54 3.76 6.63
CA SER A 3 7.89 3.32 7.01
C SER A 3 8.01 1.86 7.43
N LYS A 4 6.94 1.23 7.92
CA LYS A 4 7.01 -0.16 8.42
C LYS A 4 7.24 -1.19 7.31
N TRP A 5 6.62 -1.02 6.13
CA TRP A 5 6.83 -1.91 4.98
C TRP A 5 8.20 -1.79 4.35
N LEU A 6 8.75 -0.57 4.32
CA LEU A 6 10.11 -0.37 3.83
C LEU A 6 11.14 -0.99 4.79
N ALA A 7 10.86 -0.99 6.10
CA ALA A 7 11.68 -1.72 7.06
C ALA A 7 11.55 -3.25 6.91
N LEU A 8 10.36 -3.74 6.54
CA LEU A 8 10.16 -5.15 6.21
C LEU A 8 10.95 -5.55 4.97
N LYS A 9 10.89 -4.72 3.92
CA LYS A 9 11.67 -4.90 2.69
C LYS A 9 13.17 -4.99 2.97
N ASP A 10 13.70 -4.13 3.84
CA ASP A 10 15.12 -4.14 4.19
C ASP A 10 15.55 -5.42 4.94
N ARG A 11 14.59 -6.10 5.57
CA ARG A 11 14.81 -7.37 6.31
C ARG A 11 14.59 -8.61 5.46
N THR A 12 13.95 -8.50 4.32
CA THR A 12 13.57 -9.64 3.46
C THR A 12 14.18 -9.45 2.09
N GLU A 13 15.23 -10.19 1.79
CA GLU A 13 15.92 -10.13 0.51
C GLU A 13 15.00 -10.58 -0.63
N GLY A 14 15.07 -9.88 -1.77
CA GLY A 14 14.21 -10.15 -2.94
C GLY A 14 12.78 -9.62 -2.85
N SER A 15 12.38 -9.01 -1.73
CA SER A 15 11.03 -8.45 -1.59
C SER A 15 10.85 -7.14 -2.37
N THR A 16 9.66 -6.93 -2.91
CA THR A 16 9.26 -5.69 -3.60
C THR A 16 8.10 -5.01 -2.89
N VAL A 17 8.07 -3.69 -2.91
CA VAL A 17 7.00 -2.88 -2.31
C VAL A 17 6.36 -2.01 -3.38
N HIS A 18 5.08 -2.23 -3.62
CA HIS A 18 4.28 -1.46 -4.55
C HIS A 18 3.20 -0.67 -3.82
N ILE A 19 2.86 0.49 -4.35
CA ILE A 19 1.80 1.35 -3.82
C ILE A 19 0.58 1.21 -4.73
N LEU A 20 -0.57 0.87 -4.15
CA LEU A 20 -1.85 0.94 -4.83
C LEU A 20 -2.62 2.15 -4.29
N THR A 21 -3.07 3.02 -5.17
CA THR A 21 -3.90 4.16 -4.83
C THR A 21 -5.04 4.34 -5.83
N MET A 22 -6.16 4.84 -5.36
CA MET A 22 -7.32 5.19 -6.17
C MET A 22 -7.56 6.69 -6.05
N GLY A 23 -7.69 7.37 -7.19
CA GLY A 23 -7.90 8.81 -7.19
C GLY A 23 -7.67 9.46 -8.56
N PRO A 24 -7.77 10.79 -8.62
CA PRO A 24 -7.48 11.54 -9.83
C PRO A 24 -6.02 11.39 -10.25
N GLN A 25 -5.70 11.71 -11.49
CA GLN A 25 -4.35 11.54 -12.06
C GLN A 25 -3.24 12.20 -11.22
N ARG A 26 -3.53 13.34 -10.57
CA ARG A 26 -2.58 13.98 -9.63
C ARG A 26 -2.16 13.08 -8.45
N ALA A 27 -2.91 12.02 -8.16
CA ALA A 27 -2.53 11.07 -7.12
C ALA A 27 -1.29 10.24 -7.48
N ALA A 28 -0.80 10.28 -8.72
CA ALA A 28 0.49 9.75 -9.13
C ALA A 28 1.67 10.34 -8.32
N ASP A 29 1.55 11.58 -7.85
CA ASP A 29 2.57 12.22 -7.02
C ASP A 29 2.76 11.51 -5.67
N ILE A 30 1.69 10.89 -5.14
CA ILE A 30 1.76 10.08 -3.93
C ILE A 30 2.61 8.84 -4.17
N ILE A 31 2.49 8.21 -5.34
CA ILE A 31 3.29 7.05 -5.73
C ILE A 31 4.76 7.47 -5.90
N ARG A 32 5.03 8.60 -6.59
CA ARG A 32 6.38 9.16 -6.74
C ARG A 32 7.02 9.44 -5.37
N ASP A 33 6.30 10.08 -4.44
CA ASP A 33 6.79 10.32 -3.08
C ASP A 33 7.15 9.03 -2.34
N ALA A 34 6.34 7.98 -2.51
CA ALA A 34 6.64 6.67 -1.93
C ALA A 34 7.89 6.02 -2.58
N MET A 35 8.09 6.18 -3.89
CA MET A 35 9.30 5.73 -4.59
C MET A 35 10.55 6.47 -4.09
N PHE A 36 10.47 7.77 -3.82
CA PHE A 36 11.55 8.55 -3.20
C PHE A 36 11.98 8.00 -1.83
N ARG A 37 11.06 7.34 -1.12
CA ARG A 37 11.29 6.74 0.19
C ARG A 37 11.69 5.27 0.14
N GLY A 38 11.63 4.62 -1.04
CA GLY A 38 12.11 3.25 -1.21
C GLY A 38 11.12 2.26 -1.82
N ALA A 39 9.91 2.64 -2.16
CA ALA A 39 9.00 1.79 -2.92
C ALA A 39 9.57 1.51 -4.33
N ASP A 40 9.22 0.37 -4.92
CA ASP A 40 9.73 -0.05 -6.23
C ASP A 40 8.85 0.44 -7.37
N GLY A 41 7.58 0.69 -7.09
CA GLY A 41 6.63 1.21 -8.07
C GLY A 41 5.24 1.38 -7.47
N GLY A 42 4.24 1.53 -8.33
CA GLY A 42 2.86 1.62 -7.87
C GLY A 42 1.86 1.57 -9.01
N TYR A 43 0.62 1.44 -8.60
CA TYR A 43 -0.56 1.36 -9.46
C TYR A 43 -1.53 2.48 -9.08
N LEU A 44 -2.02 3.18 -10.08
CA LEU A 44 -3.03 4.22 -9.91
C LEU A 44 -4.34 3.76 -10.56
N LEU A 45 -5.38 3.61 -9.76
CA LEU A 45 -6.74 3.43 -10.26
C LEU A 45 -7.35 4.82 -10.47
N THR A 46 -7.51 5.20 -11.73
CA THR A 46 -8.05 6.51 -12.09
C THR A 46 -9.15 6.35 -13.11
N GLY A 47 -10.22 7.14 -12.98
CA GLY A 47 -11.37 7.13 -13.87
C GLY A 47 -12.45 8.04 -13.29
N ARG A 48 -13.31 8.57 -14.17
CA ARG A 48 -14.44 9.40 -13.75
C ARG A 48 -15.48 8.60 -12.98
N GLU A 49 -15.60 7.32 -13.26
CA GLU A 49 -16.47 6.34 -12.60
C GLU A 49 -16.16 6.14 -11.12
N PHE A 50 -14.93 6.45 -10.69
CA PHE A 50 -14.52 6.34 -9.28
C PHE A 50 -14.83 7.62 -8.48
N ALA A 51 -15.26 8.70 -9.14
CA ALA A 51 -15.59 9.94 -8.44
C ALA A 51 -16.83 9.77 -7.57
N GLY A 52 -16.74 10.10 -6.28
CA GLY A 52 -17.84 9.96 -5.34
C GLY A 52 -18.11 8.52 -4.87
N SER A 53 -17.21 7.58 -5.13
CA SER A 53 -17.32 6.19 -4.65
C SER A 53 -17.39 6.14 -3.13
N ASP A 54 -18.35 5.38 -2.61
CA ASP A 54 -18.42 5.02 -1.20
C ASP A 54 -17.34 3.99 -0.80
N THR A 55 -17.33 3.58 0.45
CA THR A 55 -16.36 2.60 0.96
C THR A 55 -16.51 1.23 0.30
N LEU A 56 -17.74 0.85 -0.07
CA LEU A 56 -18.03 -0.44 -0.68
C LEU A 56 -17.52 -0.50 -2.12
N ALA A 57 -17.80 0.53 -2.92
CA ALA A 57 -17.31 0.64 -4.30
C ALA A 57 -15.77 0.77 -4.33
N THR A 58 -15.20 1.59 -3.42
CA THR A 58 -13.75 1.74 -3.26
C THR A 58 -13.08 0.40 -2.94
N SER A 59 -13.59 -0.34 -1.96
CA SER A 59 -13.03 -1.64 -1.59
C SER A 59 -13.18 -2.68 -2.71
N TYR A 60 -14.25 -2.62 -3.49
CA TYR A 60 -14.44 -3.49 -4.64
C TYR A 60 -13.40 -3.21 -5.73
N ALA A 61 -13.23 -1.95 -6.13
CA ALA A 61 -12.26 -1.57 -7.15
C ALA A 61 -10.82 -1.94 -6.73
N LEU A 62 -10.46 -1.67 -5.47
CA LEU A 62 -9.15 -2.05 -4.90
C LEU A 62 -8.97 -3.56 -4.88
N SER A 63 -9.99 -4.35 -4.50
CA SER A 63 -9.89 -5.81 -4.47
C SER A 63 -9.73 -6.41 -5.85
N CYS A 64 -10.37 -5.86 -6.89
CA CYS A 64 -10.17 -6.28 -8.27
C CYS A 64 -8.70 -6.08 -8.72
N ALA A 65 -8.13 -4.91 -8.43
CA ALA A 65 -6.72 -4.65 -8.74
C ALA A 65 -5.78 -5.56 -7.95
N LEU A 66 -6.05 -5.78 -6.66
CA LEU A 66 -5.23 -6.65 -5.81
C LEU A 66 -5.28 -8.11 -6.24
N LYS A 67 -6.40 -8.61 -6.77
CA LYS A 67 -6.47 -9.94 -7.38
C LYS A 67 -5.53 -10.11 -8.58
N MET A 68 -5.35 -9.05 -9.37
CA MET A 68 -4.43 -9.08 -10.52
C MET A 68 -2.96 -8.98 -10.08
N ILE A 69 -2.68 -8.23 -9.02
CA ILE A 69 -1.32 -8.03 -8.48
C ILE A 69 -0.87 -9.25 -7.67
N ALA A 70 -1.81 -9.92 -6.98
CA ALA A 70 -1.60 -11.09 -6.12
C ALA A 70 -0.46 -10.90 -5.10
N PRO A 71 -0.50 -9.88 -4.24
CA PRO A 71 0.55 -9.65 -3.25
C PRO A 71 0.43 -10.61 -2.06
N ASP A 72 1.57 -10.96 -1.45
CA ASP A 72 1.62 -11.79 -0.23
C ASP A 72 1.12 -11.03 1.00
N ILE A 73 1.38 -9.73 1.07
CA ILE A 73 0.97 -8.90 2.20
C ILE A 73 0.35 -7.60 1.68
N ILE A 74 -0.86 -7.32 2.12
CA ILE A 74 -1.58 -6.08 1.82
C ILE A 74 -1.60 -5.21 3.06
N PHE A 75 -0.95 -4.07 2.97
CA PHE A 75 -0.99 -3.10 4.05
C PHE A 75 -1.98 -1.99 3.74
N ALA A 76 -2.91 -1.75 4.65
CA ALA A 76 -3.84 -0.64 4.59
C ALA A 76 -3.65 0.32 5.77
N GLY A 77 -4.07 1.56 5.60
CA GLY A 77 -4.24 2.46 6.71
C GLY A 77 -5.41 2.04 7.60
N ARG A 78 -5.35 2.38 8.87
CA ARG A 78 -6.46 2.15 9.78
C ARG A 78 -7.73 2.83 9.25
N GLN A 79 -7.66 4.12 8.93
CA GLN A 79 -8.80 4.92 8.48
C GLN A 79 -8.33 6.17 7.73
N ALA A 80 -9.19 6.73 6.89
CA ALA A 80 -9.00 8.02 6.26
C ALA A 80 -9.38 9.14 7.23
N ILE A 81 -8.72 10.29 7.13
CA ILE A 81 -8.97 11.45 8.01
C ILE A 81 -10.31 12.10 7.70
N ASP A 82 -10.71 12.08 6.44
CA ASP A 82 -11.93 12.72 5.92
C ASP A 82 -13.20 11.90 6.17
N GLY A 83 -13.15 10.59 5.95
CA GLY A 83 -14.33 9.71 6.08
C GLY A 83 -14.45 8.98 7.42
N ASP A 84 -13.36 8.82 8.14
CA ASP A 84 -13.23 8.21 9.49
C ASP A 84 -13.95 6.86 9.70
N THR A 85 -14.22 6.12 8.62
CA THR A 85 -15.04 4.90 8.66
C THR A 85 -14.27 3.64 9.04
N ALA A 86 -12.95 3.61 8.85
CA ALA A 86 -12.06 2.45 9.09
C ALA A 86 -12.49 1.13 8.38
N GLN A 87 -13.31 1.21 7.33
CA GLN A 87 -13.98 0.05 6.72
C GLN A 87 -13.23 -0.53 5.52
N VAL A 88 -12.51 0.27 4.76
CA VAL A 88 -11.94 -0.14 3.45
C VAL A 88 -10.98 -1.33 3.58
N GLY A 89 -10.08 -1.34 4.56
CA GLY A 89 -9.15 -2.45 4.80
C GLY A 89 -9.87 -3.78 5.05
N PRO A 90 -10.75 -3.85 6.08
CA PRO A 90 -11.56 -5.03 6.35
C PRO A 90 -12.44 -5.48 5.18
N GLN A 91 -13.08 -4.56 4.46
CA GLN A 91 -13.89 -4.88 3.29
C GLN A 91 -13.05 -5.48 2.15
N VAL A 92 -11.83 -4.99 1.94
CA VAL A 92 -10.89 -5.58 0.97
C VAL A 92 -10.53 -7.01 1.37
N ALA A 93 -10.23 -7.25 2.66
CA ALA A 93 -9.92 -8.59 3.17
C ALA A 93 -11.07 -9.56 2.92
N GLU A 94 -12.30 -9.17 3.24
CA GLU A 94 -13.51 -9.97 3.01
C GLU A 94 -13.72 -10.28 1.52
N LYS A 95 -13.61 -9.27 0.64
CA LYS A 95 -13.77 -9.46 -0.81
C LYS A 95 -12.69 -10.35 -1.45
N LEU A 96 -11.52 -10.42 -0.83
CA LEU A 96 -10.43 -11.29 -1.27
C LEU A 96 -10.48 -12.68 -0.60
N GLY A 97 -11.28 -12.86 0.45
CA GLY A 97 -11.32 -14.08 1.26
C GLY A 97 -10.01 -14.29 2.03
N LEU A 98 -9.34 -13.20 2.43
CA LEU A 98 -8.05 -13.24 3.10
C LEU A 98 -8.18 -13.00 4.62
N PRO A 99 -7.32 -13.63 5.43
CA PRO A 99 -7.21 -13.28 6.83
C PRO A 99 -6.83 -11.81 6.99
N GLN A 100 -7.25 -11.20 8.12
CA GLN A 100 -6.94 -9.82 8.42
C GLN A 100 -6.42 -9.65 9.84
N VAL A 101 -5.43 -8.77 9.99
CA VAL A 101 -4.94 -8.32 11.29
C VAL A 101 -5.08 -6.82 11.38
N THR A 102 -5.97 -6.36 12.27
CA THR A 102 -6.25 -4.93 12.45
C THR A 102 -5.39 -4.31 13.55
N TYR A 103 -5.14 -3.00 13.46
CA TYR A 103 -4.37 -2.22 14.45
C TYR A 103 -2.95 -2.72 14.67
N ALA A 104 -2.30 -3.23 13.64
CA ALA A 104 -0.92 -3.70 13.73
C ALA A 104 0.06 -2.58 14.12
N GLU A 105 0.91 -2.86 15.10
CA GLU A 105 1.99 -1.98 15.53
C GLU A 105 3.35 -2.45 15.03
N GLU A 106 3.60 -3.76 15.06
CA GLU A 106 4.89 -4.33 14.72
C GLU A 106 4.75 -5.73 14.11
N ILE A 107 5.57 -6.04 13.11
CA ILE A 107 5.81 -7.41 12.64
C ILE A 107 7.05 -7.89 13.36
N THR A 108 6.88 -8.82 14.28
CA THR A 108 7.97 -9.33 15.13
C THR A 108 8.76 -10.41 14.42
N GLU A 109 8.09 -11.29 13.67
CA GLU A 109 8.71 -12.40 12.97
C GLU A 109 8.09 -12.61 11.59
N ILE A 110 8.92 -13.02 10.65
CA ILE A 110 8.53 -13.41 9.29
C ILE A 110 8.96 -14.85 9.11
N LYS A 111 7.98 -15.73 8.89
CA LYS A 111 8.20 -17.15 8.57
C LYS A 111 7.92 -17.37 7.07
N ALA A 112 8.18 -18.56 6.56
CA ALA A 112 7.95 -18.89 5.16
C ALA A 112 6.48 -18.68 4.74
N ASP A 113 5.56 -19.16 5.56
CA ASP A 113 4.12 -19.17 5.24
C ASP A 113 3.26 -18.39 6.24
N SER A 114 3.86 -17.73 7.22
CA SER A 114 3.14 -16.97 8.25
C SER A 114 3.91 -15.76 8.75
N LEU A 115 3.15 -14.83 9.34
CA LEU A 115 3.67 -13.62 9.99
C LEU A 115 3.24 -13.59 11.45
N VAL A 116 4.15 -13.17 12.32
CA VAL A 116 3.83 -12.87 13.71
C VAL A 116 3.72 -11.37 13.88
N ILE A 117 2.53 -10.91 14.24
CA ILE A 117 2.17 -9.47 14.27
C ILE A 117 1.73 -9.10 15.67
N LYS A 118 2.34 -8.07 16.23
CA LYS A 118 1.92 -7.43 17.46
C LYS A 118 0.90 -6.33 17.14
N ARG A 119 -0.29 -6.42 17.72
CA ARG A 119 -1.39 -5.47 17.51
C ARG A 119 -1.88 -4.85 18.81
N ARG A 120 -2.45 -3.67 18.73
CA ARG A 120 -3.03 -2.97 19.86
C ARG A 120 -4.55 -3.14 19.86
N LEU A 121 -5.08 -3.59 20.99
CA LEU A 121 -6.50 -3.60 21.30
C LEU A 121 -6.83 -2.60 22.41
N ASN A 122 -8.11 -2.35 22.65
CA ASN A 122 -8.54 -1.47 23.73
C ASN A 122 -8.12 -1.98 25.12
N CYS A 123 -8.02 -3.30 25.28
CA CYS A 123 -7.65 -3.99 26.52
C CYS A 123 -6.14 -4.26 26.66
N GLY A 124 -5.33 -3.92 25.66
CA GLY A 124 -3.88 -4.16 25.72
C GLY A 124 -3.23 -4.52 24.39
N MET A 125 -2.11 -5.21 24.48
CA MET A 125 -1.34 -5.68 23.34
C MET A 125 -1.54 -7.18 23.15
N GLU A 126 -1.71 -7.60 21.92
CA GLU A 126 -1.84 -9.00 21.53
C GLU A 126 -0.83 -9.34 20.44
N THR A 127 -0.31 -10.57 20.48
CA THR A 127 0.54 -11.11 19.41
C THR A 127 -0.23 -12.20 18.70
N VAL A 128 -0.38 -12.06 17.39
CA VAL A 128 -1.14 -12.95 16.53
C VAL A 128 -0.23 -13.52 15.45
N GLU A 129 -0.30 -14.82 15.24
CA GLU A 129 0.28 -15.47 14.07
C GLU A 129 -0.80 -15.63 12.99
N THR A 130 -0.49 -15.27 11.76
CA THR A 130 -1.42 -15.32 10.63
C THR A 130 -0.73 -15.88 9.38
N PRO A 131 -1.41 -16.72 8.60
CA PRO A 131 -0.86 -17.18 7.32
C PRO A 131 -0.79 -16.03 6.30
N VAL A 132 0.03 -16.19 5.27
CA VAL A 132 0.04 -15.33 4.07
C VAL A 132 -0.71 -16.03 2.93
N PRO A 133 -1.39 -15.31 2.03
CA PRO A 133 -1.51 -13.85 1.99
C PRO A 133 -2.46 -13.26 3.06
N VAL A 134 -2.16 -12.04 3.51
CA VAL A 134 -2.89 -11.39 4.62
C VAL A 134 -3.10 -9.89 4.39
N VAL A 135 -4.21 -9.37 4.90
CA VAL A 135 -4.48 -7.92 4.97
C VAL A 135 -4.16 -7.40 6.37
N VAL A 136 -3.31 -6.39 6.44
CA VAL A 136 -2.87 -5.79 7.71
C VAL A 136 -3.25 -4.32 7.75
N THR A 137 -4.06 -3.90 8.71
CA THR A 137 -4.30 -2.47 8.93
C THR A 137 -3.40 -1.93 10.02
N VAL A 138 -2.79 -0.76 9.76
CA VAL A 138 -1.75 -0.20 10.62
C VAL A 138 -2.27 0.97 11.43
N ASN A 139 -1.93 0.98 12.72
CA ASN A 139 -2.31 2.05 13.63
C ASN A 139 -1.51 3.34 13.39
N ALA A 140 -2.04 4.49 13.84
CA ALA A 140 -1.39 5.80 13.77
C ALA A 140 -0.10 5.91 14.61
N SER A 141 0.04 5.06 15.64
CA SER A 141 1.25 4.94 16.49
C SER A 141 2.47 4.33 15.78
N ALA A 142 2.32 4.00 14.47
CA ALA A 142 3.45 3.53 13.67
C ALA A 142 4.58 4.57 13.60
N PRO A 143 5.87 4.15 13.60
CA PRO A 143 7.00 5.07 13.56
C PRO A 143 6.96 5.99 12.35
N GLU A 144 7.63 7.13 12.47
CA GLU A 144 7.70 8.15 11.44
C GLU A 144 8.16 7.62 10.09
N CYS A 145 7.75 8.31 9.04
CA CYS A 145 8.07 7.92 7.68
C CYS A 145 9.56 8.14 7.39
N ARG A 146 10.21 7.17 6.74
CA ARG A 146 11.58 7.28 6.25
C ARG A 146 11.76 8.57 5.44
N PRO A 147 12.85 9.34 5.61
CA PRO A 147 13.15 10.51 4.77
C PRO A 147 13.31 10.11 3.30
N ARG A 148 13.15 11.08 2.41
CA ARG A 148 13.39 10.89 0.98
C ARG A 148 14.88 10.64 0.73
N ASN A 149 15.19 9.66 -0.11
CA ASN A 149 16.55 9.39 -0.53
C ASN A 149 16.90 10.26 -1.74
N ALA A 150 17.96 11.06 -1.66
CA ALA A 150 18.37 11.99 -2.70
C ALA A 150 18.61 11.30 -4.06
N LYS A 151 19.29 10.14 -4.06
CA LYS A 151 19.53 9.36 -5.28
C LYS A 151 18.21 8.93 -5.94
N ARG A 152 17.25 8.42 -5.14
CA ARG A 152 15.92 8.01 -5.66
C ARG A 152 15.10 9.21 -6.13
N VAL A 153 15.21 10.36 -5.48
CA VAL A 153 14.59 11.59 -5.97
C VAL A 153 15.10 11.94 -7.37
N MET A 154 16.41 11.89 -7.56
CA MET A 154 17.02 12.18 -8.87
C MET A 154 16.57 11.21 -9.97
N THR A 155 16.47 9.92 -9.66
CA THR A 155 16.11 8.88 -10.64
C THR A 155 14.60 8.79 -10.91
N CYS A 156 13.76 9.00 -9.89
CA CYS A 156 12.31 8.80 -10.00
C CYS A 156 11.50 10.10 -10.17
N LYS A 157 12.15 11.27 -10.15
CA LYS A 157 11.47 12.58 -10.27
C LYS A 157 10.60 12.69 -11.52
N PHE A 158 11.05 12.13 -12.62
CA PHE A 158 10.36 12.15 -13.90
C PHE A 158 9.78 10.79 -14.31
N ALA A 159 9.57 9.89 -13.35
CA ALA A 159 8.92 8.60 -13.61
C ALA A 159 7.50 8.84 -14.14
N LEU A 160 7.22 8.30 -15.33
CA LEU A 160 5.92 8.36 -16.00
C LEU A 160 5.19 7.04 -15.82
N ALA A 161 3.86 7.08 -15.88
CA ALA A 161 3.05 5.88 -16.00
C ALA A 161 3.25 5.25 -17.39
N LYS A 162 3.06 3.93 -17.50
CA LYS A 162 3.15 3.25 -18.81
C LYS A 162 2.21 3.85 -19.85
N SER A 163 1.02 4.27 -19.44
CA SER A 163 0.04 4.96 -20.28
C SER A 163 0.51 6.34 -20.73
N GLU A 164 1.27 7.07 -19.91
CA GLU A 164 1.82 8.38 -20.25
C GLU A 164 2.99 8.24 -21.22
N ILE A 165 3.80 7.17 -21.09
CA ILE A 165 4.89 6.86 -22.03
C ILE A 165 4.32 6.55 -23.43
N ALA A 166 3.23 5.78 -23.49
CA ALA A 166 2.59 5.43 -24.75
C ALA A 166 1.93 6.64 -25.46
N ALA A 167 1.56 7.68 -24.70
CA ALA A 167 0.97 8.92 -25.20
C ALA A 167 2.00 10.03 -25.48
N ALA A 168 3.25 9.86 -25.06
CA ALA A 168 4.30 10.83 -25.32
C ALA A 168 4.61 10.87 -26.84
N PRO A 169 4.63 12.03 -27.49
CA PRO A 169 5.07 12.12 -28.88
C PRO A 169 6.52 11.63 -28.98
N GLU A 170 6.80 10.82 -30.00
CA GLU A 170 8.16 10.39 -30.30
C GLU A 170 9.06 11.62 -30.37
N SER A 171 10.05 11.67 -29.49
CA SER A 171 11.01 12.77 -29.48
C SER A 171 11.70 12.76 -30.87
N PRO A 172 11.69 13.85 -31.62
CA PRO A 172 12.41 13.85 -32.89
C PRO A 172 13.87 13.51 -32.60
N ALA A 173 14.35 12.46 -33.25
CA ALA A 173 15.72 12.02 -33.15
C ALA A 173 16.64 13.19 -33.51
N ALA A 174 17.52 13.56 -32.58
CA ALA A 174 18.61 14.47 -32.81
C ALA A 174 19.80 13.73 -33.43
#